data_073bb5de74238898e2b41f4fa502adc2
#
_entry.id   073bb5de74238898e2b41f4fa502adc2
#
_cell.length_a   1.000
_cell.length_b   1.000
_cell.length_c   1.000
_cell.angle_alpha   90.00
_cell.angle_beta   90.00
_cell.angle_gamma   90.00
#
_symmetry.space_group_name_H-M   'P 1'
#
loop_
_entity.id
_entity.type
_entity.pdbx_description
1 polymer ?
#
loop_
_entity_poly.entity_id
_entity_poly.type
_entity_poly.pdbx_seq_one_letter_code
_entity_poly.pdbx_strand_id
1 'polypeptide(L)'
;MYMNCFVNGKSDLVAAQSISAVSRTPCQYTLAWGCYSWLPMAWVPTVVENEGGNRERSFDIYSRLLRDRIVLVGRPITDVLANLIVAQLIFLAADDPEKEIQMYVNSPGGSVAAGFAIYDTMQYVTPPISTVAVGRAASFGTVLLMAGAKGRRLALPNSTIHMHQPLISGGGLSGQASDLEIHAREILRIKGELNNLIAAHTGQPLERIERDTDRDFFLTPQEAIEYGLIDGMISGAEAAEITARTGVRTGG
;
A
#
# COMPACT_ATOMS: atom_id res chain seq x y z
N MET A 1 -7.44 -6.20 34.13
CA MET A 1 -6.30 -6.12 33.19
C MET A 1 -5.31 -5.16 33.82
N TYR A 2 -4.24 -5.68 34.42
CA TYR A 2 -3.28 -4.87 35.20
C TYR A 2 -2.23 -4.30 34.25
N MET A 3 -2.02 -3.00 34.35
CA MET A 3 -1.01 -2.26 33.59
C MET A 3 0.14 -1.93 34.54
N ASN A 4 1.31 -2.51 34.31
CA ASN A 4 2.54 -2.21 35.06
C ASN A 4 3.25 -1.01 34.39
N CYS A 5 3.33 0.11 35.10
CA CYS A 5 4.24 1.20 34.76
C CYS A 5 5.54 1.05 35.54
N PHE A 6 6.66 0.87 34.85
CA PHE A 6 7.97 0.93 35.46
C PHE A 6 8.51 2.36 35.46
N VAL A 7 8.75 2.89 36.64
CA VAL A 7 9.50 4.13 36.84
C VAL A 7 10.64 3.82 37.80
N ASN A 8 11.89 4.08 37.35
CA ASN A 8 13.11 4.02 38.15
C ASN A 8 13.46 2.69 38.85
N GLY A 9 13.31 1.57 38.20
CA GLY A 9 13.98 0.32 38.58
C GLY A 9 13.67 -0.25 39.98
N LYS A 10 12.58 0.16 40.62
CA LYS A 10 12.10 -0.43 41.89
C LYS A 10 10.62 -0.75 41.77
N SER A 11 10.25 -1.96 42.14
CA SER A 11 8.90 -2.49 42.21
C SER A 11 8.27 -2.13 43.54
N ASP A 12 7.46 -1.07 43.60
CA ASP A 12 6.60 -0.81 44.76
C ASP A 12 5.14 -1.10 44.38
N LEU A 13 4.55 -2.05 45.10
CA LEU A 13 3.13 -2.36 45.06
C LEU A 13 2.36 -1.27 45.82
N VAL A 14 1.61 -0.43 45.12
CA VAL A 14 0.70 0.52 45.74
C VAL A 14 -0.72 0.00 45.62
N ALA A 15 -1.31 -0.27 46.79
CA ALA A 15 -2.72 -0.64 46.93
C ALA A 15 -3.62 0.55 46.59
N ALA A 16 -4.72 0.28 45.87
CA ALA A 16 -5.71 1.26 45.51
C ALA A 16 -6.43 1.84 46.72
N GLN A 17 -6.19 3.09 47.01
CA GLN A 17 -7.05 3.92 47.89
C GLN A 17 -7.80 4.97 47.06
N SER A 18 -9.04 5.22 47.48
CA SER A 18 -10.03 6.06 46.84
C SER A 18 -9.54 7.48 46.58
N ILE A 19 -9.68 7.95 45.34
CA ILE A 19 -9.29 9.30 44.91
C ILE A 19 -10.49 10.26 45.13
N SER A 20 -10.37 11.11 46.11
CA SER A 20 -11.11 12.40 46.20
C SER A 20 -10.08 13.53 46.18
N ALA A 21 -10.28 14.51 45.30
CA ALA A 21 -9.54 15.75 45.10
C ALA A 21 -8.47 15.76 43.98
N VAL A 22 -8.90 16.29 42.83
CA VAL A 22 -8.04 16.64 41.70
C VAL A 22 -7.41 18.02 41.95
N SER A 23 -6.10 18.07 42.20
CA SER A 23 -5.33 19.32 42.11
C SER A 23 -4.83 19.49 40.67
N ARG A 24 -5.17 20.64 40.07
CA ARG A 24 -4.72 21.05 38.74
C ARG A 24 -3.27 21.51 38.80
N THR A 25 -2.31 20.69 38.43
CA THR A 25 -0.96 21.10 38.03
C THR A 25 -0.74 20.78 36.56
N PRO A 26 -0.25 21.72 35.73
CA PRO A 26 0.01 21.44 34.33
C PRO A 26 1.23 20.48 34.20
N CYS A 27 1.00 19.32 33.66
CA CYS A 27 2.06 18.37 33.31
C CYS A 27 2.86 18.93 32.14
N GLN A 28 4.11 19.31 32.39
CA GLN A 28 5.06 19.66 31.34
C GLN A 28 5.52 18.37 30.66
N TYR A 29 5.02 18.11 29.45
CA TYR A 29 5.47 16.98 28.63
C TYR A 29 6.77 17.32 27.95
N THR A 30 7.85 16.75 28.43
CA THR A 30 9.09 16.62 27.66
C THR A 30 8.86 15.57 26.56
N LEU A 31 8.86 16.00 25.30
CA LEU A 31 8.73 15.11 24.15
C LEU A 31 9.97 14.20 24.04
N ALA A 32 9.89 13.01 24.63
CA ALA A 32 10.83 11.93 24.35
C ALA A 32 10.42 11.28 23.01
N TRP A 33 11.37 11.19 22.10
CA TRP A 33 11.26 10.55 20.78
C TRP A 33 11.04 9.03 20.92
N GLY A 34 9.89 8.58 21.31
CA GLY A 34 9.63 7.15 21.55
C GLY A 34 8.17 6.72 21.53
N CYS A 35 7.20 7.64 21.44
CA CYS A 35 5.77 7.31 21.56
C CYS A 35 4.96 7.54 20.28
N TYR A 36 5.47 7.15 19.11
CA TYR A 36 4.69 7.20 17.86
C TYR A 36 3.81 5.98 17.60
N SER A 37 3.69 5.03 18.54
CA SER A 37 2.90 3.81 18.34
C SER A 37 1.40 3.93 18.63
N TRP A 38 0.91 5.10 19.07
CA TRP A 38 -0.50 5.31 19.45
C TRP A 38 -1.11 6.56 18.82
N LEU A 39 -0.74 6.93 17.61
CA LEU A 39 -1.57 7.85 16.84
C LEU A 39 -2.89 7.13 16.52
N PRO A 40 -4.04 7.67 16.99
CA PRO A 40 -5.33 7.10 16.59
C PRO A 40 -5.40 7.09 15.07
N MET A 41 -6.00 6.03 14.52
CA MET A 41 -6.28 5.89 13.10
C MET A 41 -6.62 7.26 12.51
N ALA A 42 -5.90 7.66 11.47
CA ALA A 42 -6.20 8.88 10.74
C ALA A 42 -7.72 8.99 10.57
N TRP A 43 -8.27 10.15 10.83
CA TRP A 43 -9.71 10.42 10.70
C TRP A 43 -10.16 9.95 9.32
N VAL A 44 -10.98 8.91 9.29
CA VAL A 44 -11.59 8.43 8.05
C VAL A 44 -12.86 9.26 7.86
N PRO A 45 -12.92 10.13 6.84
CA PRO A 45 -14.10 10.95 6.60
C PRO A 45 -15.32 10.09 6.30
N THR A 46 -16.47 10.53 6.79
CA THR A 46 -17.75 9.92 6.47
C THR A 46 -18.44 10.74 5.39
N VAL A 47 -18.95 10.07 4.38
CA VAL A 47 -19.74 10.65 3.29
C VAL A 47 -21.20 10.26 3.49
N VAL A 48 -22.10 11.23 3.43
CA VAL A 48 -23.54 11.00 3.50
C VAL A 48 -24.15 11.17 2.11
N GLU A 49 -24.80 10.14 1.60
CA GLU A 49 -25.50 10.14 0.31
C GLU A 49 -26.99 10.08 0.51
N ASN A 50 -27.75 10.90 -0.25
CA ASN A 50 -29.19 10.86 -0.32
C ASN A 50 -29.64 9.91 -1.43
N GLU A 51 -30.22 8.77 -1.08
CA GLU A 51 -30.72 7.77 -2.06
C GLU A 51 -32.16 8.08 -2.58
N GLY A 52 -32.64 9.30 -2.36
CA GLY A 52 -34.02 9.71 -2.69
C GLY A 52 -35.04 9.30 -1.60
N GLY A 53 -36.08 10.14 -1.39
CA GLY A 53 -37.19 9.83 -0.47
C GLY A 53 -36.84 9.79 1.03
N ASN A 54 -36.04 10.72 1.54
CA ASN A 54 -35.68 10.83 2.96
C ASN A 54 -34.80 9.68 3.51
N ARG A 55 -34.07 8.96 2.66
CA ARG A 55 -33.12 7.94 3.10
C ARG A 55 -31.70 8.45 2.91
N GLU A 56 -31.05 8.73 4.01
CA GLU A 56 -29.62 9.03 4.07
C GLU A 56 -28.86 7.76 4.38
N ARG A 57 -27.80 7.50 3.62
CA ARG A 57 -26.80 6.45 3.89
C ARG A 57 -25.45 7.07 4.17
N SER A 58 -24.85 6.62 5.25
CA SER A 58 -23.52 7.04 5.69
C SER A 58 -22.49 5.96 5.36
N PHE A 59 -21.41 6.34 4.69
CA PHE A 59 -20.28 5.47 4.35
C PHE A 59 -18.99 6.12 4.83
N ASP A 60 -18.02 5.34 5.26
CA ASP A 60 -16.65 5.83 5.29
C ASP A 60 -16.14 6.01 3.85
N ILE A 61 -15.14 6.89 3.66
CA ILE A 61 -14.65 7.24 2.32
C ILE A 61 -14.11 6.03 1.54
N TYR A 62 -13.46 5.06 2.22
CA TYR A 62 -12.91 3.88 1.56
C TYR A 62 -14.03 2.94 1.08
N SER A 63 -15.04 2.70 1.92
CA SER A 63 -16.23 1.93 1.55
C SER A 63 -16.99 2.60 0.40
N ARG A 64 -17.04 3.95 0.39
CA ARG A 64 -17.66 4.69 -0.71
C ARG A 64 -16.89 4.54 -2.02
N LEU A 65 -15.57 4.66 -1.98
CA LEU A 65 -14.72 4.46 -3.16
C LEU A 65 -14.78 3.02 -3.67
N LEU A 66 -14.84 2.03 -2.77
CA LEU A 66 -14.97 0.62 -3.14
C LEU A 66 -16.24 0.33 -3.96
N ARG A 67 -17.36 1.00 -3.68
CA ARG A 67 -18.57 0.93 -4.51
C ARG A 67 -18.34 1.41 -5.95
N ASP A 68 -17.42 2.35 -6.14
CA ASP A 68 -16.99 2.82 -7.46
C ASP A 68 -15.85 1.96 -8.03
N ARG A 69 -15.56 0.81 -7.41
CA ARG A 69 -14.53 -0.15 -7.78
C ARG A 69 -13.09 0.41 -7.69
N ILE A 70 -12.90 1.36 -6.78
CA ILE A 70 -11.61 2.01 -6.51
C ILE A 70 -10.99 1.36 -5.27
N VAL A 71 -9.78 0.82 -5.43
CA VAL A 71 -8.97 0.20 -4.39
C VAL A 71 -7.72 1.04 -4.16
N LEU A 72 -7.37 1.29 -2.89
CA LEU A 72 -6.24 2.13 -2.51
C LEU A 72 -5.14 1.32 -1.81
N VAL A 73 -3.97 1.25 -2.42
CA VAL A 73 -2.73 0.75 -1.79
C VAL A 73 -1.95 1.96 -1.28
N GLY A 74 -2.41 2.54 -0.16
CA GLY A 74 -1.93 3.83 0.37
C GLY A 74 -0.99 3.71 1.58
N ARG A 75 -0.41 2.53 1.84
CA ARG A 75 0.41 2.25 3.03
C ARG A 75 1.54 1.26 2.69
N PRO A 76 2.50 1.03 3.62
CA PRO A 76 3.42 -0.10 3.51
C PRO A 76 2.67 -1.43 3.36
N ILE A 77 3.15 -2.28 2.46
CA ILE A 77 2.55 -3.59 2.17
C ILE A 77 2.90 -4.55 3.31
N THR A 78 1.89 -4.84 4.13
CA THR A 78 1.93 -5.78 5.24
C THR A 78 0.92 -6.89 4.99
N ASP A 79 0.99 -7.99 5.74
CA ASP A 79 0.02 -9.09 5.63
C ASP A 79 -1.42 -8.61 5.87
N VAL A 80 -1.61 -7.67 6.81
CA VAL A 80 -2.94 -7.08 7.09
C VAL A 80 -3.46 -6.31 5.89
N LEU A 81 -2.63 -5.44 5.28
CA LEU A 81 -3.04 -4.69 4.09
C LEU A 81 -3.29 -5.64 2.92
N ALA A 82 -2.42 -6.63 2.71
CA ALA A 82 -2.57 -7.58 1.62
C ALA A 82 -3.90 -8.34 1.71
N ASN A 83 -4.24 -8.86 2.89
CA ASN A 83 -5.51 -9.57 3.11
C ASN A 83 -6.72 -8.67 2.83
N LEU A 84 -6.66 -7.38 3.20
CA LEU A 84 -7.73 -6.42 2.90
C LEU A 84 -7.87 -6.17 1.39
N ILE A 85 -6.76 -5.96 0.68
CA ILE A 85 -6.78 -5.74 -0.77
C ILE A 85 -7.26 -7.00 -1.51
N VAL A 86 -6.76 -8.18 -1.14
CA VAL A 86 -7.20 -9.47 -1.70
C VAL A 86 -8.69 -9.65 -1.53
N ALA A 87 -9.23 -9.39 -0.32
CA ALA A 87 -10.68 -9.50 -0.07
C ALA A 87 -11.48 -8.51 -0.93
N GLN A 88 -11.00 -7.27 -1.11
CA GLN A 88 -11.65 -6.28 -1.97
C GLN A 88 -11.64 -6.71 -3.45
N LEU A 89 -10.52 -7.22 -3.96
CA LEU A 89 -10.42 -7.69 -5.35
C LEU A 89 -11.36 -8.87 -5.61
N ILE A 90 -11.39 -9.86 -4.71
CA ILE A 90 -12.30 -11.01 -4.82
C ILE A 90 -13.76 -10.56 -4.76
N PHE A 91 -14.11 -9.66 -3.83
CA PHE A 91 -15.45 -9.10 -3.71
C PHE A 91 -15.88 -8.40 -5.00
N LEU A 92 -15.05 -7.51 -5.54
CA LEU A 92 -15.34 -6.76 -6.75
C LEU A 92 -15.44 -7.67 -7.98
N ALA A 93 -14.61 -8.72 -8.06
CA ALA A 93 -14.67 -9.70 -9.15
C ALA A 93 -15.97 -10.53 -9.11
N ALA A 94 -16.46 -10.85 -7.91
CA ALA A 94 -17.73 -11.57 -7.74
C ALA A 94 -18.96 -10.67 -7.99
N ASP A 95 -18.85 -9.38 -7.68
CA ASP A 95 -19.93 -8.39 -7.89
C ASP A 95 -20.18 -8.12 -9.38
N ASP A 96 -19.11 -7.87 -10.16
CA ASP A 96 -19.20 -7.70 -11.61
C ASP A 96 -17.88 -8.13 -12.26
N PRO A 97 -17.83 -9.28 -12.95
CA PRO A 97 -16.61 -9.84 -13.53
C PRO A 97 -16.13 -9.10 -14.79
N GLU A 98 -16.96 -8.27 -15.41
CA GLU A 98 -16.60 -7.55 -16.64
C GLU A 98 -16.14 -6.12 -16.38
N LYS A 99 -16.56 -5.54 -15.25
CA LYS A 99 -16.30 -4.14 -14.96
C LYS A 99 -14.92 -3.95 -14.38
N GLU A 100 -14.19 -2.97 -14.92
CA GLU A 100 -12.84 -2.59 -14.50
C GLU A 100 -12.74 -2.26 -13.01
N ILE A 101 -11.63 -2.65 -12.40
CA ILE A 101 -11.20 -2.24 -11.05
C ILE A 101 -10.07 -1.22 -11.21
N GLN A 102 -10.13 -0.11 -10.48
CA GLN A 102 -9.09 0.90 -10.46
C GLN A 102 -8.26 0.79 -9.18
N MET A 103 -6.97 0.55 -9.30
CA MET A 103 -6.06 0.45 -8.16
C MET A 103 -5.12 1.65 -8.11
N TYR A 104 -5.25 2.47 -7.08
CA TYR A 104 -4.37 3.61 -6.83
C TYR A 104 -3.24 3.20 -5.90
N VAL A 105 -1.99 3.43 -6.31
CA VAL A 105 -0.80 3.02 -5.60
C VAL A 105 -0.04 4.24 -5.08
N ASN A 106 0.05 4.36 -3.75
CA ASN A 106 0.90 5.31 -3.03
C ASN A 106 1.58 4.57 -1.88
N SER A 107 2.56 3.73 -2.22
CA SER A 107 3.17 2.80 -1.28
C SER A 107 4.69 2.81 -1.36
N PRO A 108 5.39 2.74 -0.22
CA PRO A 108 6.84 2.52 -0.19
C PRO A 108 7.24 1.07 -0.51
N GLY A 109 6.29 0.18 -0.82
CA GLY A 109 6.51 -1.26 -0.86
C GLY A 109 6.35 -1.92 0.50
N GLY A 110 6.97 -3.07 0.72
CA GLY A 110 6.90 -3.80 2.00
C GLY A 110 7.23 -5.28 1.86
N SER A 111 6.50 -6.12 2.61
CA SER A 111 6.69 -7.58 2.60
C SER A 111 6.49 -8.17 1.21
N VAL A 112 7.49 -8.91 0.73
CA VAL A 112 7.43 -9.56 -0.58
C VAL A 112 6.31 -10.60 -0.64
N ALA A 113 6.16 -11.42 0.40
CA ALA A 113 5.10 -12.44 0.46
C ALA A 113 3.71 -11.81 0.44
N ALA A 114 3.50 -10.75 1.22
CA ALA A 114 2.25 -9.99 1.22
C ALA A 114 1.98 -9.32 -0.15
N GLY A 115 3.03 -8.81 -0.78
CA GLY A 115 2.96 -8.24 -2.11
C GLY A 115 2.58 -9.26 -3.18
N PHE A 116 3.17 -10.46 -3.17
CA PHE A 116 2.79 -11.54 -4.08
C PHE A 116 1.34 -11.98 -3.90
N ALA A 117 0.82 -12.00 -2.66
CA ALA A 117 -0.60 -12.31 -2.44
C ALA A 117 -1.53 -11.34 -3.18
N ILE A 118 -1.18 -10.04 -3.20
CA ILE A 118 -1.94 -9.04 -3.98
C ILE A 118 -1.72 -9.27 -5.47
N TYR A 119 -0.45 -9.40 -5.91
CA TYR A 119 -0.09 -9.58 -7.32
C TYR A 119 -0.81 -10.79 -7.94
N ASP A 120 -0.71 -11.95 -7.30
CA ASP A 120 -1.34 -13.17 -7.79
C ASP A 120 -2.86 -13.04 -7.85
N THR A 121 -3.47 -12.36 -6.88
CA THR A 121 -4.90 -12.06 -6.90
C THR A 121 -5.27 -11.14 -8.06
N MET A 122 -4.45 -10.11 -8.35
CA MET A 122 -4.65 -9.25 -9.52
C MET A 122 -4.64 -10.03 -10.83
N GLN A 123 -3.79 -11.06 -10.94
CA GLN A 123 -3.72 -11.92 -12.13
C GLN A 123 -4.82 -12.99 -12.16
N TYR A 124 -5.36 -13.37 -11.00
CA TYR A 124 -6.36 -14.42 -10.87
C TYR A 124 -7.78 -13.93 -11.17
N VAL A 125 -8.13 -12.69 -10.78
CA VAL A 125 -9.49 -12.17 -10.97
C VAL A 125 -9.76 -11.82 -12.43
N THR A 126 -11.02 -12.01 -12.85
CA THR A 126 -11.45 -11.77 -14.25
C THR A 126 -11.47 -10.29 -14.65
N PRO A 127 -11.96 -9.35 -13.80
CA PRO A 127 -12.03 -7.95 -14.18
C PRO A 127 -10.65 -7.38 -14.54
N PRO A 128 -10.52 -6.58 -15.59
CA PRO A 128 -9.28 -5.86 -15.85
C PRO A 128 -8.99 -4.89 -14.71
N ILE A 129 -7.73 -4.82 -14.29
CA ILE A 129 -7.31 -3.90 -13.23
C ILE A 129 -6.45 -2.82 -13.86
N SER A 130 -6.92 -1.57 -13.82
CA SER A 130 -6.06 -0.41 -14.11
C SER A 130 -5.30 0.01 -12.86
N THR A 131 -4.07 0.48 -13.03
CA THR A 131 -3.22 0.93 -11.93
C THR A 131 -2.80 2.37 -12.13
N VAL A 132 -2.78 3.15 -11.05
CA VAL A 132 -2.39 4.56 -11.09
C VAL A 132 -1.41 4.86 -9.96
N ALA A 133 -0.19 5.27 -10.29
CA ALA A 133 0.75 5.79 -9.29
C ALA A 133 0.34 7.19 -8.84
N VAL A 134 0.21 7.37 -7.51
CA VAL A 134 -0.10 8.65 -6.86
C VAL A 134 0.97 8.93 -5.82
N GLY A 135 1.80 9.94 -6.03
CA GLY A 135 2.90 10.27 -5.13
C GLY A 135 4.08 9.30 -5.28
N ARG A 136 4.00 8.10 -4.71
CA ARG A 136 5.10 7.13 -4.77
C ARG A 136 4.63 5.68 -4.98
N ALA A 137 5.19 5.04 -5.99
CA ALA A 137 5.15 3.59 -6.14
C ALA A 137 6.60 3.07 -6.01
N ALA A 138 6.93 2.41 -4.89
CA ALA A 138 8.30 1.98 -4.63
C ALA A 138 8.38 0.50 -4.25
N SER A 139 9.49 -0.15 -4.62
CA SER A 139 9.75 -1.55 -4.31
C SER A 139 8.60 -2.43 -4.79
N PHE A 140 7.97 -3.24 -3.93
CA PHE A 140 6.81 -4.03 -4.33
C PHE A 140 5.59 -3.18 -4.76
N GLY A 141 5.51 -1.89 -4.36
CA GLY A 141 4.51 -0.96 -4.89
C GLY A 141 4.67 -0.73 -6.40
N THR A 142 5.90 -0.71 -6.93
CA THR A 142 6.17 -0.67 -8.38
C THR A 142 5.75 -1.97 -9.04
N VAL A 143 5.95 -3.11 -8.38
CA VAL A 143 5.50 -4.41 -8.90
C VAL A 143 3.97 -4.43 -9.07
N LEU A 144 3.22 -3.92 -8.10
CA LEU A 144 1.77 -3.80 -8.21
C LEU A 144 1.34 -2.81 -9.30
N LEU A 145 2.06 -1.70 -9.45
CA LEU A 145 1.79 -0.72 -10.49
C LEU A 145 1.93 -1.34 -11.90
N MET A 146 3.03 -2.03 -12.15
CA MET A 146 3.27 -2.65 -13.47
C MET A 146 2.39 -3.88 -13.73
N ALA A 147 1.80 -4.48 -12.68
CA ALA A 147 0.92 -5.64 -12.76
C ALA A 147 -0.46 -5.33 -13.33
N GLY A 148 -0.80 -4.07 -13.50
CA GLY A 148 -2.05 -3.63 -14.13
C GLY A 148 -2.20 -4.11 -15.58
N ALA A 149 -3.43 -4.07 -16.07
CA ALA A 149 -3.76 -4.44 -17.44
C ALA A 149 -2.97 -3.58 -18.43
N LYS A 150 -2.41 -4.20 -19.47
CA LYS A 150 -1.59 -3.52 -20.48
C LYS A 150 -2.39 -2.39 -21.15
N GLY A 151 -1.78 -1.23 -21.31
CA GLY A 151 -2.41 0.00 -21.77
C GLY A 151 -3.17 0.77 -20.69
N ARG A 152 -3.19 0.27 -19.43
CA ARG A 152 -3.94 0.88 -18.31
C ARG A 152 -3.09 1.06 -17.05
N ARG A 153 -1.77 1.05 -17.19
CA ARG A 153 -0.80 1.30 -16.12
C ARG A 153 -0.38 2.77 -16.22
N LEU A 154 -0.81 3.59 -15.28
CA LEU A 154 -0.73 5.04 -15.38
C LEU A 154 -0.01 5.65 -14.18
N ALA A 155 0.44 6.89 -14.32
CA ALA A 155 0.98 7.68 -13.21
C ALA A 155 0.53 9.13 -13.27
N LEU A 156 0.41 9.77 -12.10
CA LEU A 156 0.27 11.22 -12.03
C LEU A 156 1.63 11.90 -12.31
N PRO A 157 1.64 13.13 -12.84
CA PRO A 157 2.87 13.78 -13.34
C PRO A 157 4.02 13.93 -12.35
N ASN A 158 3.72 14.05 -11.06
CA ASN A 158 4.71 14.22 -9.99
C ASN A 158 4.95 12.95 -9.18
N SER A 159 4.51 11.78 -9.69
CA SER A 159 4.76 10.51 -9.04
C SER A 159 6.22 10.09 -9.18
N THR A 160 6.71 9.36 -8.20
CA THR A 160 8.04 8.73 -8.25
C THR A 160 7.85 7.22 -8.30
N ILE A 161 8.49 6.58 -9.28
CA ILE A 161 8.55 5.14 -9.43
C ILE A 161 9.96 4.68 -8.99
N HIS A 162 10.04 3.66 -8.13
CA HIS A 162 11.32 3.25 -7.56
C HIS A 162 11.42 1.74 -7.48
N MET A 163 12.53 1.20 -7.97
CA MET A 163 12.86 -0.22 -7.92
C MET A 163 14.18 -0.45 -7.18
N HIS A 164 14.30 -1.59 -6.54
CA HIS A 164 15.54 -2.13 -5.97
C HIS A 164 15.39 -3.62 -5.71
N GLN A 165 16.51 -4.32 -5.53
CA GLN A 165 16.48 -5.74 -5.15
C GLN A 165 15.86 -5.98 -3.77
N PRO A 166 15.39 -7.19 -3.44
CA PRO A 166 14.88 -7.54 -2.13
C PRO A 166 15.89 -7.21 -1.03
N LEU A 167 15.41 -6.59 0.05
CA LEU A 167 16.22 -6.22 1.21
C LEU A 167 15.83 -7.08 2.41
N ILE A 168 16.83 -7.44 3.21
CA ILE A 168 16.60 -7.98 4.56
C ILE A 168 16.40 -6.78 5.48
N SER A 169 15.16 -6.55 5.92
CA SER A 169 14.84 -5.48 6.86
C SER A 169 14.81 -6.02 8.30
N GLY A 170 15.13 -5.19 9.28
CA GLY A 170 14.97 -5.52 10.70
C GLY A 170 16.21 -6.02 11.42
N GLY A 171 17.42 -5.59 11.02
CA GLY A 171 18.63 -5.85 11.79
C GLY A 171 19.55 -6.95 11.24
N GLY A 172 19.28 -7.43 10.03
CA GLY A 172 20.09 -8.46 9.39
C GLY A 172 19.65 -9.89 9.73
N LEU A 173 20.37 -10.87 9.18
CA LEU A 173 20.20 -12.30 9.50
C LEU A 173 21.12 -12.66 10.68
N SER A 174 20.56 -13.30 11.70
CA SER A 174 21.32 -13.88 12.80
C SER A 174 20.84 -15.32 13.02
N GLY A 175 21.75 -16.23 13.36
CA GLY A 175 21.44 -17.63 13.57
C GLY A 175 22.64 -18.52 13.31
N GLN A 176 22.40 -19.82 13.19
CA GLN A 176 23.42 -20.80 12.81
C GLN A 176 23.81 -20.63 11.34
N ALA A 177 25.04 -21.00 10.98
CA ALA A 177 25.54 -20.86 9.61
C ALA A 177 24.63 -21.52 8.56
N SER A 178 24.09 -22.71 8.87
CA SER A 178 23.13 -23.40 8.00
C SER A 178 21.82 -22.63 7.79
N ASP A 179 21.30 -21.97 8.84
CA ASP A 179 20.09 -21.16 8.73
C ASP A 179 20.34 -19.92 7.87
N LEU A 180 21.50 -19.28 8.03
CA LEU A 180 21.92 -18.14 7.20
C LEU A 180 22.01 -18.53 5.71
N GLU A 181 22.55 -19.73 5.42
CA GLU A 181 22.64 -20.25 4.06
C GLU A 181 21.25 -20.48 3.46
N ILE A 182 20.31 -21.07 4.20
CA ILE A 182 18.93 -21.27 3.75
C ILE A 182 18.26 -19.94 3.41
N HIS A 183 18.36 -18.96 4.31
CA HIS A 183 17.80 -17.62 4.07
C HIS A 183 18.45 -16.91 2.89
N ALA A 184 19.77 -17.02 2.73
CA ALA A 184 20.47 -16.43 1.59
C ALA A 184 20.01 -17.02 0.25
N ARG A 185 19.85 -18.34 0.17
CA ARG A 185 19.31 -19.01 -1.03
C ARG A 185 17.89 -18.54 -1.35
N GLU A 186 17.03 -18.42 -0.33
CA GLU A 186 15.65 -17.97 -0.52
C GLU A 186 15.58 -16.52 -1.03
N ILE A 187 16.39 -15.62 -0.51
CA ILE A 187 16.46 -14.23 -0.98
C ILE A 187 16.94 -14.17 -2.44
N LEU A 188 17.94 -14.97 -2.80
CA LEU A 188 18.42 -15.05 -4.20
C LEU A 188 17.35 -15.61 -5.13
N ARG A 189 16.58 -16.62 -4.69
CA ARG A 189 15.44 -17.15 -5.43
C ARG A 189 14.39 -16.05 -5.68
N ILE A 190 13.99 -15.33 -4.62
CA ILE A 190 13.02 -14.23 -4.70
C ILE A 190 13.54 -13.10 -5.61
N LYS A 191 14.84 -12.75 -5.52
CA LYS A 191 15.46 -11.76 -6.42
C LYS A 191 15.31 -12.18 -7.88
N GLY A 192 15.60 -13.44 -8.20
CA GLY A 192 15.43 -13.97 -9.55
C GLY A 192 13.98 -13.92 -10.02
N GLU A 193 13.04 -14.31 -9.19
CA GLU A 193 11.60 -14.25 -9.52
C GLU A 193 11.13 -12.83 -9.80
N LEU A 194 11.48 -11.88 -8.95
CA LEU A 194 11.10 -10.47 -9.15
C LEU A 194 11.73 -9.89 -10.43
N ASN A 195 13.00 -10.17 -10.69
CA ASN A 195 13.67 -9.70 -11.90
C ASN A 195 13.02 -10.28 -13.18
N ASN A 196 12.69 -11.57 -13.19
CA ASN A 196 11.97 -12.20 -14.30
C ASN A 196 10.58 -11.59 -14.49
N LEU A 197 9.87 -11.31 -13.38
CA LEU A 197 8.56 -10.68 -13.40
C LEU A 197 8.63 -9.28 -14.01
N ILE A 198 9.60 -8.45 -13.56
CA ILE A 198 9.81 -7.11 -14.09
C ILE A 198 10.17 -7.19 -15.60
N ALA A 199 11.05 -8.10 -15.99
CA ALA A 199 11.42 -8.29 -17.39
C ALA A 199 10.19 -8.65 -18.25
N ALA A 200 9.33 -9.55 -17.77
CA ALA A 200 8.12 -9.97 -18.48
C ALA A 200 7.11 -8.83 -18.67
N HIS A 201 6.93 -7.96 -17.65
CA HIS A 201 5.99 -6.83 -17.72
C HIS A 201 6.51 -5.65 -18.54
N THR A 202 7.82 -5.40 -18.49
CA THR A 202 8.45 -4.25 -19.15
C THR A 202 8.93 -4.53 -20.56
N GLY A 203 9.22 -5.80 -20.86
CA GLY A 203 9.89 -6.20 -22.10
C GLY A 203 11.39 -5.88 -22.13
N GLN A 204 11.98 -5.47 -21.02
CA GLN A 204 13.41 -5.22 -20.91
C GLN A 204 14.20 -6.53 -20.81
N PRO A 205 15.45 -6.59 -21.32
CA PRO A 205 16.33 -7.72 -21.10
C PRO A 205 16.60 -7.97 -19.62
N LEU A 206 16.66 -9.23 -19.20
CA LEU A 206 16.87 -9.60 -17.80
C LEU A 206 18.15 -9.00 -17.22
N GLU A 207 19.23 -8.98 -17.97
CA GLU A 207 20.53 -8.42 -17.57
C GLU A 207 20.43 -6.90 -17.28
N ARG A 208 19.53 -6.20 -17.98
CA ARG A 208 19.25 -4.79 -17.69
C ARG A 208 18.51 -4.64 -16.37
N ILE A 209 17.49 -5.47 -16.15
CA ILE A 209 16.73 -5.45 -14.89
C ILE A 209 17.65 -5.77 -13.71
N GLU A 210 18.48 -6.81 -13.80
CA GLU A 210 19.42 -7.20 -12.75
C GLU A 210 20.39 -6.08 -12.38
N ARG A 211 20.92 -5.38 -13.37
CA ARG A 211 21.83 -4.23 -13.16
C ARG A 211 21.09 -3.05 -12.53
N ASP A 212 19.92 -2.69 -13.07
CA ASP A 212 19.20 -1.48 -12.68
C ASP A 212 18.54 -1.63 -11.30
N THR A 213 18.14 -2.86 -10.90
CA THR A 213 17.56 -3.15 -9.59
C THR A 213 18.60 -3.49 -8.51
N ASP A 214 19.88 -3.60 -8.84
CA ASP A 214 20.92 -3.93 -7.85
C ASP A 214 21.02 -2.89 -6.72
N ARG A 215 20.71 -1.63 -7.04
CA ARG A 215 20.61 -0.50 -6.10
C ARG A 215 19.32 0.27 -6.34
N ASP A 216 19.11 1.32 -5.55
CA ASP A 216 17.98 2.20 -5.72
C ASP A 216 17.94 2.81 -7.12
N PHE A 217 16.89 2.55 -7.86
CA PHE A 217 16.65 3.02 -9.21
C PHE A 217 15.35 3.81 -9.25
N PHE A 218 15.47 5.13 -9.31
CA PHE A 218 14.35 6.07 -9.33
C PHE A 218 14.04 6.49 -10.75
N LEU A 219 12.75 6.56 -11.07
CA LEU A 219 12.24 7.00 -12.36
C LEU A 219 11.14 8.04 -12.15
N THR A 220 11.16 9.06 -13.01
CA THR A 220 10.02 9.91 -13.28
C THR A 220 8.96 9.12 -14.05
N PRO A 221 7.69 9.59 -14.13
CA PRO A 221 6.67 8.93 -14.93
C PRO A 221 7.07 8.78 -16.41
N GLN A 222 7.74 9.78 -16.98
CA GLN A 222 8.20 9.72 -18.36
C GLN A 222 9.25 8.63 -18.59
N GLU A 223 10.24 8.55 -17.71
CA GLU A 223 11.26 7.49 -17.76
C GLU A 223 10.64 6.11 -17.52
N ALA A 224 9.62 6.00 -16.67
CA ALA A 224 8.89 4.75 -16.42
C ALA A 224 8.08 4.29 -17.64
N ILE A 225 7.54 5.21 -18.46
CA ILE A 225 6.92 4.90 -19.75
C ILE A 225 7.99 4.34 -20.71
N GLU A 226 9.10 5.03 -20.85
CA GLU A 226 10.21 4.63 -21.74
C GLU A 226 10.84 3.27 -21.33
N TYR A 227 10.82 3.00 -20.02
CA TYR A 227 11.27 1.72 -19.47
C TYR A 227 10.27 0.57 -19.67
N GLY A 228 8.98 0.91 -19.88
CA GLY A 228 7.90 -0.07 -20.06
C GLY A 228 7.19 -0.48 -18.76
N LEU A 229 7.48 0.19 -17.63
CA LEU A 229 6.82 -0.06 -16.35
C LEU A 229 5.36 0.39 -16.33
N ILE A 230 5.07 1.50 -17.03
CA ILE A 230 3.72 2.06 -17.16
C ILE A 230 3.45 2.39 -18.64
N ASP A 231 2.18 2.62 -18.96
CA ASP A 231 1.72 2.85 -20.33
C ASP A 231 1.48 4.33 -20.64
N GLY A 232 1.29 5.17 -19.60
CA GLY A 232 1.00 6.57 -19.78
C GLY A 232 1.02 7.40 -18.51
N MET A 233 0.84 8.72 -18.71
CA MET A 233 0.74 9.68 -17.63
C MET A 233 -0.62 10.39 -17.71
N ILE A 234 -1.33 10.48 -16.59
CA ILE A 234 -2.65 11.13 -16.54
C ILE A 234 -2.45 12.63 -16.51
N SER A 235 -2.91 13.32 -17.56
CA SER A 235 -3.05 14.78 -17.57
C SER A 235 -4.39 15.21 -16.94
N GLY A 236 -4.50 16.49 -16.54
CA GLY A 236 -5.74 17.01 -15.95
C GLY A 236 -6.99 16.85 -16.84
N ALA A 237 -6.82 16.83 -18.17
CA ALA A 237 -7.91 16.60 -19.12
C ALA A 237 -8.39 15.13 -19.13
N GLU A 238 -7.46 14.16 -19.03
CA GLU A 238 -7.77 12.73 -18.97
C GLU A 238 -8.35 12.32 -17.61
N ALA A 239 -7.95 13.00 -16.53
CA ALA A 239 -8.55 12.82 -15.22
C ALA A 239 -10.06 13.11 -15.22
N ALA A 240 -10.51 14.12 -15.97
CA ALA A 240 -11.92 14.44 -16.13
C ALA A 240 -12.67 13.30 -16.86
N GLU A 241 -12.05 12.66 -17.84
CA GLU A 241 -12.64 11.56 -18.60
C GLU A 241 -12.74 10.27 -17.77
N ILE A 242 -11.72 9.96 -16.96
CA ILE A 242 -11.74 8.84 -16.00
C ILE A 242 -12.84 9.06 -14.95
N THR A 243 -12.95 10.29 -14.41
CA THR A 243 -13.99 10.67 -13.46
C THR A 243 -15.39 10.56 -14.07
N ALA A 244 -15.56 10.92 -15.35
CA ALA A 244 -16.84 10.80 -16.07
C ALA A 244 -17.23 9.32 -16.29
N ARG A 245 -16.27 8.44 -16.54
CA ARG A 245 -16.50 6.99 -16.70
C ARG A 245 -16.88 6.29 -15.38
N THR A 246 -16.38 6.75 -14.24
CA THR A 246 -16.70 6.20 -12.92
C THR A 246 -18.06 6.62 -12.40
N GLY A 247 -18.77 7.52 -13.11
CA GLY A 247 -20.13 7.93 -12.74
C GLY A 247 -20.22 8.76 -11.44
N VAL A 248 -19.09 9.28 -10.94
CA VAL A 248 -19.09 10.27 -9.85
C VAL A 248 -19.73 11.55 -10.40
N ARG A 249 -21.07 11.67 -10.24
CA ARG A 249 -21.76 12.92 -10.54
C ARG A 249 -21.27 13.94 -9.54
N THR A 250 -20.53 14.93 -10.03
CA THR A 250 -20.38 16.21 -9.33
C THR A 250 -21.78 16.81 -9.28
N GLY A 251 -22.46 16.62 -8.14
CA GLY A 251 -23.73 17.23 -7.87
C GLY A 251 -23.57 18.76 -8.00
N GLY A 252 -24.32 19.36 -8.94
CA GLY A 252 -24.56 20.78 -8.98
C GLY A 252 -25.49 21.20 -7.85
#